data_47cc6b750249832aff8d3b2b92d5b1f5
#
_entry.id   47cc6b750249832aff8d3b2b92d5b1f5
#
_cell.length_a   1.000
_cell.length_b   1.000
_cell.length_c   1.000
_cell.angle_alpha   90.00
_cell.angle_beta   90.00
_cell.angle_gamma   90.00
#
_symmetry.space_group_name_H-M   'P 1'
#
loop_
_entity.id
_entity.type
_entity.pdbx_description
1 polymer ?
#
loop_
_entity_poly.entity_id
_entity_poly.type
_entity_poly.pdbx_seq_one_letter_code
_entity_poly.pdbx_strand_id
1 'polypeptide(L)'
;MLTLGQFIKAVCSMLGPVLVGVAAGVWGNWRLIFPLYALITLLSWLWMARLKVDESHSEPVGARGVRTLLTDGYILMLLSVIVLSVGFEIGLMTAVPKYLSERCSLPLDRAAMGCSLYYLARTAGTFGGAVVLSRISSRRFLTVSMLLALVALGLFMTAADATVLFAALFVLGLCCANVFAIAFSAALKSAPGRANEVSALMIMGVAGGALLPPLMGVVADLSGQWASLFVPGVALLYMLVASLKLKN
;
A
#
# COMPACT_ATOMS: atom_id res chain seq x y z
N MET A 1 16.53 -6.67 1.85
CA MET A 1 16.39 -5.88 0.62
C MET A 1 14.94 -5.45 0.31
N LEU A 2 13.93 -6.31 0.44
CA LEU A 2 12.51 -5.93 0.24
C LEU A 2 12.06 -4.73 1.07
N THR A 3 12.48 -4.65 2.33
CA THR A 3 12.13 -3.55 3.24
C THR A 3 12.70 -2.20 2.79
N LEU A 4 13.90 -2.18 2.23
CA LEU A 4 14.52 -0.96 1.70
C LEU A 4 13.77 -0.45 0.47
N GLY A 5 13.37 -1.34 -0.45
CA GLY A 5 12.56 -0.97 -1.62
C GLY A 5 11.20 -0.38 -1.22
N GLN A 6 10.52 -0.97 -0.23
CA GLN A 6 9.26 -0.45 0.30
C GLN A 6 9.44 0.91 1.00
N PHE A 7 10.55 1.10 1.69
CA PHE A 7 10.91 2.39 2.29
C PHE A 7 11.09 3.49 1.24
N ILE A 8 11.91 3.25 0.20
CA ILE A 8 12.14 4.21 -0.88
C ILE A 8 10.81 4.55 -1.56
N LYS A 9 9.97 3.54 -1.86
CA LYS A 9 8.62 3.74 -2.41
C LYS A 9 7.79 4.67 -1.51
N ALA A 10 7.77 4.44 -0.20
CA ALA A 10 6.98 5.22 0.74
C ALA A 10 7.47 6.68 0.83
N VAL A 11 8.79 6.91 0.85
CA VAL A 11 9.37 8.26 0.82
C VAL A 11 9.00 8.99 -0.47
N CYS A 12 9.14 8.36 -1.63
CA CYS A 12 8.76 8.96 -2.91
C CYS A 12 7.27 9.29 -2.96
N SER A 13 6.41 8.40 -2.45
CA SER A 13 4.96 8.62 -2.40
C SER A 13 4.57 9.74 -1.44
N MET A 14 5.28 9.89 -0.31
CA MET A 14 5.09 10.99 0.63
C MET A 14 5.45 12.34 -0.01
N LEU A 15 6.54 12.39 -0.77
CA LEU A 15 7.01 13.62 -1.40
C LEU A 15 6.10 14.09 -2.55
N GLY A 16 5.37 13.20 -3.21
CA GLY A 16 4.52 13.53 -4.35
C GLY A 16 3.56 14.71 -4.12
N PRO A 17 2.60 14.60 -3.17
CA PRO A 17 1.66 15.70 -2.89
C PRO A 17 2.35 16.98 -2.38
N VAL A 18 3.46 16.83 -1.62
CA VAL A 18 4.24 18.00 -1.13
C VAL A 18 4.85 18.77 -2.31
N LEU A 19 5.45 18.06 -3.27
CA LEU A 19 6.05 18.68 -4.46
C LEU A 19 4.99 19.37 -5.33
N VAL A 20 3.80 18.77 -5.46
CA VAL A 20 2.66 19.40 -6.15
C VAL A 20 2.23 20.68 -5.44
N GLY A 21 2.10 20.66 -4.11
CA GLY A 21 1.74 21.82 -3.30
C GLY A 21 2.78 22.94 -3.40
N VAL A 22 4.07 22.60 -3.35
CA VAL A 22 5.17 23.58 -3.54
C VAL A 22 5.15 24.17 -4.95
N ALA A 23 4.98 23.34 -5.99
CA ALA A 23 4.93 23.83 -7.36
C ALA A 23 3.74 24.77 -7.59
N ALA A 24 2.58 24.46 -7.03
CA ALA A 24 1.40 25.31 -7.09
C ALA A 24 1.58 26.62 -6.29
N GLY A 25 2.14 26.54 -5.07
CA GLY A 25 2.27 27.70 -4.17
C GLY A 25 3.41 28.66 -4.55
N VAL A 26 4.56 28.11 -4.98
CA VAL A 26 5.76 28.95 -5.28
C VAL A 26 5.74 29.45 -6.71
N TRP A 27 5.38 28.58 -7.68
CA TRP A 27 5.41 28.92 -9.10
C TRP A 27 4.04 29.12 -9.73
N GLY A 28 2.96 29.00 -8.96
CA GLY A 28 1.59 29.16 -9.45
C GLY A 28 1.16 28.12 -10.49
N ASN A 29 1.96 27.08 -10.72
CA ASN A 29 1.72 26.09 -11.78
C ASN A 29 2.11 24.68 -11.34
N TRP A 30 1.13 23.89 -10.93
CA TRP A 30 1.32 22.50 -10.52
C TRP A 30 1.83 21.59 -11.66
N ARG A 31 1.64 21.98 -12.93
CA ARG A 31 2.07 21.19 -14.09
C ARG A 31 3.58 21.09 -14.23
N LEU A 32 4.35 21.94 -13.54
CA LEU A 32 5.82 21.88 -13.54
C LEU A 32 6.38 20.57 -12.93
N ILE A 33 5.54 19.82 -12.23
CA ILE A 33 5.92 18.50 -11.72
C ILE A 33 6.13 17.46 -12.82
N PHE A 34 5.41 17.55 -13.96
CA PHE A 34 5.56 16.59 -15.06
C PHE A 34 6.95 16.64 -15.71
N PRO A 35 7.51 17.82 -16.09
CA PRO A 35 8.89 17.89 -16.56
C PRO A 35 9.91 17.40 -15.52
N LEU A 36 9.68 17.67 -14.23
CA LEU A 36 10.54 17.16 -13.16
C LEU A 36 10.55 15.62 -13.12
N TYR A 37 9.38 14.99 -13.16
CA TYR A 37 9.27 13.52 -13.20
C TYR A 37 9.83 12.93 -14.49
N ALA A 38 9.65 13.59 -15.62
CA ALA A 38 10.25 13.19 -16.89
C ALA A 38 11.79 13.19 -16.80
N LEU A 39 12.38 14.23 -16.20
CA LEU A 39 13.83 14.31 -15.98
C LEU A 39 14.31 13.18 -15.06
N ILE A 40 13.64 12.94 -13.92
CA ILE A 40 13.98 11.86 -12.99
C ILE A 40 13.90 10.50 -13.69
N THR A 41 12.86 10.27 -14.48
CA THR A 41 12.70 9.03 -15.25
C THR A 41 13.80 8.84 -16.28
N LEU A 42 14.17 9.90 -16.99
CA LEU A 42 15.26 9.88 -17.97
C LEU A 42 16.61 9.57 -17.31
N LEU A 43 16.91 10.21 -16.19
CA LEU A 43 18.14 9.96 -15.41
C LEU A 43 18.17 8.51 -14.89
N SER A 44 17.05 8.00 -14.39
CA SER A 44 16.92 6.62 -13.93
C SER A 44 17.13 5.63 -15.08
N TRP A 45 16.57 5.90 -16.25
CA TRP A 45 16.77 5.08 -17.45
C TRP A 45 18.24 5.07 -17.89
N LEU A 46 18.89 6.23 -17.94
CA LEU A 46 20.31 6.35 -18.28
C LEU A 46 21.21 5.60 -17.27
N TRP A 47 20.84 5.64 -15.98
CA TRP A 47 21.54 4.88 -14.95
C TRP A 47 21.38 3.38 -15.17
N MET A 48 20.15 2.90 -15.38
CA MET A 48 19.88 1.48 -15.62
C MET A 48 20.55 0.96 -16.90
N ALA A 49 20.59 1.76 -17.97
CA ALA A 49 21.25 1.39 -19.22
C ALA A 49 22.77 1.16 -19.07
N ARG A 50 23.37 1.71 -18.02
CA ARG A 50 24.81 1.54 -17.70
C ARG A 50 25.10 0.40 -16.72
N LEU A 51 24.07 -0.12 -16.04
CA LEU A 51 24.22 -1.24 -15.11
C LEU A 51 24.39 -2.54 -15.90
N LYS A 52 25.51 -3.22 -15.68
CA LYS A 52 25.65 -4.61 -16.11
C LYS A 52 24.98 -5.48 -15.07
N VAL A 53 23.79 -6.00 -15.40
CA VAL A 53 23.12 -7.00 -14.58
C VAL A 53 23.69 -8.36 -14.96
N ASP A 54 24.31 -9.03 -14.01
CA ASP A 54 24.75 -10.41 -14.18
C ASP A 54 23.50 -11.31 -14.11
N GLU A 55 23.04 -11.75 -15.27
CA GLU A 55 21.87 -12.64 -15.40
C GLU A 55 22.24 -14.09 -15.07
N SER A 56 23.17 -14.33 -14.14
CA SER A 56 23.58 -15.66 -13.75
C SER A 56 22.40 -16.49 -13.23
N HIS A 57 21.90 -17.39 -14.08
CA HIS A 57 21.12 -18.58 -13.74
C HIS A 57 19.80 -18.39 -12.99
N SER A 58 18.98 -17.43 -13.36
CA SER A 58 17.57 -17.49 -13.03
C SER A 58 16.90 -18.51 -13.96
N GLU A 59 16.59 -19.69 -13.46
CA GLU A 59 15.75 -20.62 -14.23
C GLU A 59 14.48 -19.89 -14.66
N PRO A 60 14.08 -20.02 -15.95
CA PRO A 60 12.89 -19.33 -16.44
C PRO A 60 11.67 -19.78 -15.64
N VAL A 61 10.92 -18.80 -15.10
CA VAL A 61 9.67 -19.07 -14.38
C VAL A 61 8.68 -19.70 -15.35
N GLY A 62 8.50 -21.00 -15.26
CA GLY A 62 7.57 -21.74 -16.10
C GLY A 62 6.11 -21.40 -15.70
N ALA A 63 5.27 -21.03 -16.68
CA ALA A 63 3.84 -20.79 -16.45
C ALA A 63 3.15 -21.97 -15.74
N ARG A 64 3.63 -23.19 -15.98
CA ARG A 64 3.16 -24.41 -15.33
C ARG A 64 3.46 -24.42 -13.83
N GLY A 65 4.61 -23.93 -13.41
CA GLY A 65 4.98 -23.79 -12.02
C GLY A 65 4.09 -22.79 -11.28
N VAL A 66 3.89 -21.60 -11.84
CA VAL A 66 2.99 -20.60 -11.26
C VAL A 66 1.56 -21.13 -11.11
N ARG A 67 1.05 -21.84 -12.11
CA ARG A 67 -0.30 -22.44 -12.07
C ARG A 67 -0.47 -23.47 -10.95
N THR A 68 0.56 -24.26 -10.64
CA THR A 68 0.51 -25.21 -9.51
C THR A 68 0.52 -24.51 -8.14
N LEU A 69 1.08 -23.32 -8.03
CA LEU A 69 1.02 -22.52 -6.80
C LEU A 69 -0.39 -21.97 -6.54
N LEU A 70 -1.18 -21.71 -7.58
CA LEU A 70 -2.57 -21.25 -7.46
C LEU A 70 -3.52 -22.36 -6.91
N THR A 71 -3.09 -23.63 -6.87
CA THR A 71 -3.85 -24.71 -6.22
C THR A 71 -3.56 -24.80 -4.71
N ASP A 72 -2.50 -24.14 -4.22
CA ASP A 72 -2.19 -24.09 -2.79
C ASP A 72 -3.03 -22.99 -2.12
N GLY A 73 -3.99 -23.41 -1.31
CA GLY A 73 -4.90 -22.50 -0.60
C GLY A 73 -4.21 -21.52 0.33
N TYR A 74 -3.03 -21.85 0.89
CA TYR A 74 -2.26 -20.94 1.73
C TYR A 74 -1.58 -19.85 0.90
N ILE A 75 -0.97 -20.20 -0.22
CA ILE A 75 -0.37 -19.25 -1.16
C ILE A 75 -1.43 -18.34 -1.77
N LEU A 76 -2.59 -18.90 -2.13
CA LEU A 76 -3.72 -18.12 -2.65
C LEU A 76 -4.26 -17.13 -1.61
N MET A 77 -4.34 -17.52 -0.33
CA MET A 77 -4.69 -16.61 0.76
C MET A 77 -3.67 -15.48 0.90
N LEU A 78 -2.36 -15.77 0.84
CA LEU A 78 -1.32 -14.73 0.92
C LEU A 78 -1.33 -13.81 -0.29
N LEU A 79 -1.57 -14.35 -1.48
CA LEU A 79 -1.75 -13.54 -2.70
C LEU A 79 -2.94 -12.59 -2.55
N SER A 80 -4.08 -13.08 -2.07
CA SER A 80 -5.27 -12.23 -1.86
C SER A 80 -5.03 -11.14 -0.79
N VAL A 81 -4.25 -11.42 0.26
CA VAL A 81 -3.81 -10.40 1.22
C VAL A 81 -2.99 -9.31 0.53
N ILE A 82 -2.07 -9.66 -0.38
CA ILE A 82 -1.28 -8.69 -1.13
C ILE A 82 -2.18 -7.87 -2.07
N VAL A 83 -3.05 -8.52 -2.84
CA VAL A 83 -4.02 -7.87 -3.74
C VAL A 83 -4.87 -6.84 -2.98
N LEU A 84 -5.43 -7.26 -1.85
CA LEU A 84 -6.29 -6.39 -1.04
C LEU A 84 -5.51 -5.30 -0.32
N SER A 85 -4.27 -5.56 0.14
CA SER A 85 -3.46 -4.54 0.80
C SER A 85 -3.03 -3.41 -0.15
N VAL A 86 -2.64 -3.76 -1.39
CA VAL A 86 -2.30 -2.77 -2.41
C VAL A 86 -3.55 -2.05 -2.90
N GLY A 87 -4.64 -2.78 -3.11
CA GLY A 87 -5.92 -2.19 -3.47
C GLY A 87 -6.45 -1.24 -2.41
N PHE A 88 -6.37 -1.62 -1.12
CA PHE A 88 -6.70 -0.77 0.03
C PHE A 88 -5.89 0.54 -0.01
N GLU A 89 -4.57 0.44 -0.15
CA GLU A 89 -3.67 1.60 -0.18
C GLU A 89 -4.06 2.57 -1.29
N ILE A 90 -4.13 2.09 -2.53
CA ILE A 90 -4.40 2.94 -3.70
C ILE A 90 -5.84 3.47 -3.66
N GLY A 91 -6.81 2.62 -3.31
CA GLY A 91 -8.20 3.02 -3.21
C GLY A 91 -8.43 4.09 -2.14
N LEU A 92 -7.87 3.89 -0.94
CA LEU A 92 -7.98 4.87 0.14
C LEU A 92 -7.34 6.21 -0.26
N MET A 93 -6.11 6.17 -0.81
CA MET A 93 -5.38 7.39 -1.21
C MET A 93 -6.08 8.15 -2.36
N THR A 94 -6.81 7.46 -3.21
CA THR A 94 -7.63 8.09 -4.26
C THR A 94 -8.87 8.78 -3.65
N ALA A 95 -9.48 8.18 -2.63
CA ALA A 95 -10.71 8.68 -2.00
C ALA A 95 -10.45 9.81 -0.96
N VAL A 96 -9.31 9.75 -0.24
CA VAL A 96 -8.99 10.64 0.90
C VAL A 96 -9.11 12.12 0.58
N PRO A 97 -8.55 12.69 -0.51
CA PRO A 97 -8.64 14.13 -0.75
C PRO A 97 -10.09 14.61 -0.90
N LYS A 98 -10.87 13.87 -1.68
CA LYS A 98 -12.29 14.21 -1.90
C LYS A 98 -13.10 14.04 -0.62
N TYR A 99 -12.89 12.93 0.11
CA TYR A 99 -13.59 12.68 1.38
C TYR A 99 -13.32 13.76 2.43
N LEU A 100 -12.06 14.14 2.63
CA LEU A 100 -11.69 15.21 3.57
C LEU A 100 -12.23 16.59 3.15
N SER A 101 -12.24 16.87 1.84
CA SER A 101 -12.81 18.11 1.31
C SER A 101 -14.32 18.17 1.57
N GLU A 102 -15.05 17.10 1.30
CA GLU A 102 -16.50 17.03 1.53
C GLU A 102 -16.86 17.02 3.01
N ARG A 103 -16.09 16.29 3.85
CA ARG A 103 -16.42 16.08 5.26
C ARG A 103 -16.08 17.26 6.16
N CYS A 104 -14.92 17.91 5.89
CA CYS A 104 -14.40 19.01 6.72
C CYS A 104 -14.38 20.36 5.99
N SER A 105 -14.96 20.47 4.79
CA SER A 105 -14.92 21.68 3.95
C SER A 105 -13.49 22.22 3.74
N LEU A 106 -12.51 21.31 3.70
CA LEU A 106 -11.11 21.65 3.49
C LEU A 106 -10.86 21.97 2.01
N PRO A 107 -10.02 22.98 1.69
CA PRO A 107 -9.49 23.15 0.35
C PRO A 107 -8.77 21.87 -0.11
N LEU A 108 -8.87 21.55 -1.40
CA LEU A 108 -8.38 20.28 -1.95
C LEU A 108 -6.87 20.07 -1.75
N ASP A 109 -6.09 21.13 -1.77
CA ASP A 109 -4.65 21.14 -1.49
C ASP A 109 -4.35 20.69 -0.05
N ARG A 110 -5.09 21.19 0.93
CA ARG A 110 -4.98 20.75 2.33
C ARG A 110 -5.50 19.33 2.52
N ALA A 111 -6.60 18.98 1.90
CA ALA A 111 -7.15 17.62 1.95
C ALA A 111 -6.16 16.60 1.37
N ALA A 112 -5.43 16.94 0.31
CA ALA A 112 -4.39 16.08 -0.30
C ALA A 112 -3.20 15.84 0.64
N MET A 113 -2.92 16.70 1.62
CA MET A 113 -1.89 16.50 2.64
C MET A 113 -2.17 15.25 3.51
N GLY A 114 -3.43 14.79 3.57
CA GLY A 114 -3.78 13.52 4.22
C GLY A 114 -3.04 12.32 3.62
N CYS A 115 -2.84 12.31 2.29
CA CYS A 115 -2.07 11.28 1.62
C CYS A 115 -0.59 11.34 2.03
N SER A 116 0.00 12.52 2.10
CA SER A 116 1.39 12.68 2.56
C SER A 116 1.58 12.22 4.00
N LEU A 117 0.62 12.53 4.88
CA LEU A 117 0.64 12.09 6.28
C LEU A 117 0.54 10.57 6.40
N TYR A 118 -0.33 9.93 5.61
CA TYR A 118 -0.43 8.48 5.54
C TYR A 118 0.90 7.85 5.12
N TYR A 119 1.55 8.35 4.06
CA TYR A 119 2.83 7.82 3.60
C TYR A 119 3.99 8.12 4.55
N LEU A 120 3.97 9.24 5.27
CA LEU A 120 4.90 9.53 6.36
C LEU A 120 4.77 8.48 7.46
N ALA A 121 3.55 8.22 7.91
CA ALA A 121 3.26 7.21 8.91
C ALA A 121 3.67 5.80 8.44
N ARG A 122 3.39 5.48 7.18
CA ARG A 122 3.79 4.21 6.57
C ARG A 122 5.30 4.03 6.55
N THR A 123 6.04 5.09 6.23
CA THR A 123 7.51 5.10 6.27
C THR A 123 8.00 4.80 7.68
N ALA A 124 7.50 5.54 8.69
CA ALA A 124 7.83 5.30 10.09
C ALA A 124 7.43 3.89 10.56
N GLY A 125 6.25 3.41 10.13
CA GLY A 125 5.73 2.08 10.43
C GLY A 125 6.56 0.95 9.82
N THR A 126 7.17 1.16 8.65
CA THR A 126 8.05 0.18 8.02
C THR A 126 9.30 -0.05 8.87
N PHE A 127 9.92 1.02 9.37
CA PHE A 127 11.09 0.90 10.26
C PHE A 127 10.72 0.38 11.65
N GLY A 128 9.75 1.02 12.30
CA GLY A 128 9.30 0.61 13.63
C GLY A 128 8.80 -0.82 13.63
N GLY A 129 8.06 -1.21 12.58
CA GLY A 129 7.58 -2.57 12.41
C GLY A 129 8.69 -3.59 12.23
N ALA A 130 9.78 -3.26 11.53
CA ALA A 130 10.94 -4.16 11.41
C ALA A 130 11.58 -4.45 12.76
N VAL A 131 11.70 -3.44 13.64
CA VAL A 131 12.21 -3.60 15.01
C VAL A 131 11.25 -4.44 15.85
N VAL A 132 9.95 -4.19 15.77
CA VAL A 132 8.95 -4.94 16.53
C VAL A 132 8.87 -6.40 16.05
N LEU A 133 8.93 -6.65 14.73
CA LEU A 133 8.93 -7.99 14.14
C LEU A 133 10.16 -8.84 14.52
N SER A 134 11.25 -8.22 14.94
CA SER A 134 12.39 -8.97 15.49
C SER A 134 12.12 -9.58 16.87
N ARG A 135 11.07 -9.09 17.59
CA ARG A 135 10.74 -9.50 18.96
C ARG A 135 9.41 -10.26 19.08
N ILE A 136 8.50 -10.08 18.15
CA ILE A 136 7.17 -10.72 18.16
C ILE A 136 6.90 -11.47 16.86
N SER A 137 6.01 -12.47 16.93
CA SER A 137 5.65 -13.25 15.75
C SER A 137 4.88 -12.39 14.72
N SER A 138 5.12 -12.66 13.42
CA SER A 138 4.46 -11.99 12.30
C SER A 138 2.93 -12.08 12.39
N ARG A 139 2.40 -13.22 12.90
CA ARG A 139 0.97 -13.41 13.12
C ARG A 139 0.41 -12.41 14.13
N ARG A 140 1.02 -12.29 15.31
CA ARG A 140 0.57 -11.36 16.36
C ARG A 140 0.66 -9.91 15.89
N PHE A 141 1.79 -9.56 15.29
CA PHE A 141 2.00 -8.23 14.72
C PHE A 141 0.90 -7.87 13.73
N LEU A 142 0.66 -8.73 12.73
CA LEU A 142 -0.33 -8.47 11.68
C LEU A 142 -1.75 -8.41 12.25
N THR A 143 -2.11 -9.31 13.16
CA THR A 143 -3.45 -9.32 13.78
C THR A 143 -3.71 -8.03 14.56
N VAL A 144 -2.77 -7.59 15.39
CA VAL A 144 -2.92 -6.33 16.15
C VAL A 144 -2.97 -5.13 15.20
N SER A 145 -2.10 -5.10 14.19
CA SER A 145 -2.10 -4.03 13.19
C SER A 145 -3.43 -3.95 12.45
N MET A 146 -4.03 -5.06 12.04
CA MET A 146 -5.32 -5.05 11.34
C MET A 146 -6.50 -4.68 12.23
N LEU A 147 -6.46 -5.07 13.51
CA LEU A 147 -7.47 -4.60 14.49
C LEU A 147 -7.39 -3.09 14.68
N LEU A 148 -6.19 -2.55 14.89
CA LEU A 148 -6.00 -1.10 15.03
C LEU A 148 -6.37 -0.35 13.74
N ALA A 149 -6.07 -0.92 12.57
CA ALA A 149 -6.45 -0.34 11.29
C ALA A 149 -7.97 -0.30 11.12
N LEU A 150 -8.71 -1.34 11.53
CA LEU A 150 -10.18 -1.34 11.49
C LEU A 150 -10.77 -0.28 12.43
N VAL A 151 -10.24 -0.15 13.64
CA VAL A 151 -10.67 0.90 14.60
C VAL A 151 -10.38 2.28 14.01
N ALA A 152 -9.19 2.49 13.45
CA ALA A 152 -8.80 3.76 12.83
C ALA A 152 -9.66 4.09 11.61
N LEU A 153 -10.01 3.09 10.77
CA LEU A 153 -10.92 3.31 9.64
C LEU A 153 -12.34 3.65 10.13
N GLY A 154 -12.84 2.96 11.16
CA GLY A 154 -14.12 3.29 11.78
C GLY A 154 -14.15 4.71 12.32
N LEU A 155 -13.07 5.15 12.99
CA LEU A 155 -12.93 6.52 13.46
C LEU A 155 -12.86 7.52 12.29
N PHE A 156 -12.13 7.18 11.22
CA PHE A 156 -12.06 7.99 10.00
C PHE A 156 -13.44 8.16 9.34
N MET A 157 -14.28 7.14 9.38
CA MET A 157 -15.63 7.18 8.79
C MET A 157 -16.63 7.98 9.64
N THR A 158 -16.47 8.00 10.97
CA THR A 158 -17.46 8.56 11.90
C THR A 158 -17.14 9.97 12.38
N ALA A 159 -15.84 10.33 12.48
CA ALA A 159 -15.42 11.64 12.93
C ALA A 159 -15.79 12.75 11.94
N ALA A 160 -15.94 13.97 12.48
CA ALA A 160 -16.17 15.20 11.71
C ALA A 160 -15.01 16.20 11.86
N ASP A 161 -14.18 16.02 12.89
CA ASP A 161 -13.04 16.90 13.16
C ASP A 161 -11.84 16.51 12.29
N ALA A 162 -11.26 17.52 11.61
CA ALA A 162 -10.14 17.30 10.70
C ALA A 162 -8.91 16.69 11.40
N THR A 163 -8.61 17.10 12.63
CA THR A 163 -7.47 16.61 13.41
C THR A 163 -7.61 15.12 13.68
N VAL A 164 -8.82 14.68 14.05
CA VAL A 164 -9.14 13.26 14.29
C VAL A 164 -9.00 12.45 13.01
N LEU A 165 -9.48 12.99 11.87
CA LEU A 165 -9.37 12.33 10.57
C LEU A 165 -7.91 12.17 10.14
N PHE A 166 -7.08 13.21 10.31
CA PHE A 166 -5.64 13.12 10.04
C PHE A 166 -4.94 12.14 10.99
N ALA A 167 -5.28 12.13 12.28
CA ALA A 167 -4.75 11.16 13.23
C ALA A 167 -5.13 9.72 12.86
N ALA A 168 -6.37 9.49 12.45
CA ALA A 168 -6.83 8.18 11.97
C ALA A 168 -6.06 7.72 10.71
N LEU A 169 -5.82 8.62 9.74
CA LEU A 169 -4.98 8.33 8.57
C LEU A 169 -3.55 7.99 8.95
N PHE A 170 -2.98 8.69 9.93
CA PHE A 170 -1.64 8.39 10.44
C PHE A 170 -1.58 6.98 11.03
N VAL A 171 -2.55 6.61 11.87
CA VAL A 171 -2.63 5.25 12.45
C VAL A 171 -2.82 4.19 11.37
N LEU A 172 -3.68 4.44 10.35
CA LEU A 172 -3.84 3.55 9.21
C LEU A 172 -2.52 3.32 8.46
N GLY A 173 -1.76 4.40 8.21
CA GLY A 173 -0.44 4.30 7.56
C GLY A 173 0.55 3.44 8.36
N LEU A 174 0.63 3.63 9.68
CA LEU A 174 1.47 2.81 10.56
C LEU A 174 1.09 1.33 10.51
N CYS A 175 -0.21 1.04 10.64
CA CYS A 175 -0.72 -0.33 10.73
C CYS A 175 -0.57 -1.11 9.42
N CYS A 176 -0.76 -0.45 8.27
CA CYS A 176 -0.69 -1.10 6.96
C CYS A 176 0.73 -1.19 6.38
N ALA A 177 1.74 -0.62 7.05
CA ALA A 177 3.10 -0.50 6.51
C ALA A 177 3.76 -1.83 6.14
N ASN A 178 3.58 -2.87 6.95
CA ASN A 178 4.33 -4.12 6.84
C ASN A 178 3.52 -5.30 6.28
N VAL A 179 2.24 -5.11 5.93
CA VAL A 179 1.34 -6.18 5.46
C VAL A 179 1.94 -6.90 4.25
N PHE A 180 2.36 -6.13 3.23
CA PHE A 180 2.97 -6.68 2.02
C PHE A 180 4.22 -7.50 2.33
N ALA A 181 5.14 -6.96 3.13
CA ALA A 181 6.40 -7.62 3.45
C ALA A 181 6.20 -8.92 4.24
N ILE A 182 5.24 -8.93 5.17
CA ILE A 182 4.89 -10.12 5.96
C ILE A 182 4.28 -11.19 5.07
N ALA A 183 3.28 -10.85 4.25
CA ALA A 183 2.62 -11.81 3.37
C ALA A 183 3.60 -12.39 2.33
N PHE A 184 4.44 -11.54 1.73
CA PHE A 184 5.46 -11.95 0.77
C PHE A 184 6.50 -12.89 1.40
N SER A 185 7.02 -12.54 2.58
CA SER A 185 7.97 -13.37 3.31
C SER A 185 7.37 -14.72 3.72
N ALA A 186 6.10 -14.73 4.16
CA ALA A 186 5.39 -15.94 4.51
C ALA A 186 5.19 -16.86 3.29
N ALA A 187 4.89 -16.29 2.12
CA ALA A 187 4.76 -17.03 0.88
C ALA A 187 6.10 -17.67 0.46
N LEU A 188 7.21 -16.95 0.53
CA LEU A 188 8.54 -17.50 0.24
C LEU A 188 8.92 -18.66 1.17
N LYS A 189 8.60 -18.54 2.45
CA LYS A 189 8.86 -19.61 3.44
C LYS A 189 8.00 -20.84 3.23
N SER A 190 6.81 -20.70 2.65
CA SER A 190 5.88 -21.83 2.47
C SER A 190 6.25 -22.76 1.31
N ALA A 191 7.05 -22.27 0.35
CA ALA A 191 7.47 -23.06 -0.81
C ALA A 191 9.01 -22.90 -1.04
N PRO A 192 9.84 -23.46 -0.16
CA PRO A 192 11.29 -23.45 -0.32
C PRO A 192 11.67 -24.18 -1.62
N GLY A 193 12.59 -23.63 -2.40
CA GLY A 193 12.98 -24.16 -3.71
C GLY A 193 12.18 -23.61 -4.90
N ARG A 194 11.09 -22.86 -4.66
CA ARG A 194 10.28 -22.22 -5.71
C ARG A 194 10.22 -20.69 -5.55
N ALA A 195 11.28 -20.10 -5.02
CA ALA A 195 11.32 -18.68 -4.66
C ALA A 195 11.01 -17.75 -5.85
N ASN A 196 11.51 -18.08 -7.06
CA ASN A 196 11.28 -17.28 -8.27
C ASN A 196 9.80 -17.28 -8.68
N GLU A 197 9.16 -18.46 -8.67
CA GLU A 197 7.75 -18.61 -9.03
C GLU A 197 6.84 -17.93 -8.01
N VAL A 198 7.12 -18.11 -6.71
CA VAL A 198 6.39 -17.44 -5.62
C VAL A 198 6.55 -15.94 -5.71
N SER A 199 7.77 -15.44 -5.93
CA SER A 199 8.02 -14.00 -6.07
C SER A 199 7.26 -13.41 -7.25
N ALA A 200 7.29 -14.08 -8.41
CA ALA A 200 6.55 -13.64 -9.59
C ALA A 200 5.05 -13.55 -9.30
N LEU A 201 4.48 -14.61 -8.68
CA LEU A 201 3.06 -14.65 -8.32
C LEU A 201 2.68 -13.54 -7.33
N MET A 202 3.48 -13.34 -6.27
CA MET A 202 3.22 -12.31 -5.26
C MET A 202 3.33 -10.89 -5.83
N ILE A 203 4.28 -10.66 -6.76
CA ILE A 203 4.41 -9.37 -7.45
C ILE A 203 3.20 -9.11 -8.36
N MET A 204 2.65 -10.13 -9.02
CA MET A 204 1.40 -9.99 -9.78
C MET A 204 0.24 -9.51 -8.88
N GLY A 205 0.26 -9.82 -7.59
CA GLY A 205 -0.71 -9.30 -6.61
C GLY A 205 -0.77 -7.78 -6.50
N VAL A 206 0.27 -7.06 -6.93
CA VAL A 206 0.27 -5.58 -7.00
C VAL A 206 -0.83 -5.05 -7.94
N ALA A 207 -1.28 -5.86 -8.91
CA ALA A 207 -2.43 -5.54 -9.76
C ALA A 207 -3.74 -5.29 -8.97
N GLY A 208 -3.79 -5.68 -7.69
CA GLY A 208 -4.89 -5.32 -6.77
C GLY A 208 -5.18 -3.82 -6.69
N GLY A 209 -4.14 -2.99 -6.93
CA GLY A 209 -4.31 -1.54 -7.05
C GLY A 209 -5.21 -1.07 -8.20
N ALA A 210 -5.45 -1.92 -9.19
CA ALA A 210 -6.38 -1.66 -10.29
C ALA A 210 -7.81 -2.17 -10.01
N LEU A 211 -8.02 -2.93 -8.94
CA LEU A 211 -9.31 -3.57 -8.63
C LEU A 211 -10.16 -2.75 -7.66
N LEU A 212 -9.60 -2.34 -6.52
CA LEU A 212 -10.37 -1.66 -5.48
C LEU A 212 -10.79 -0.23 -5.84
N PRO A 213 -9.95 0.63 -6.45
CA PRO A 213 -10.35 2.00 -6.79
C PRO A 213 -11.59 2.07 -7.70
N PRO A 214 -11.72 1.28 -8.77
CA PRO A 214 -12.95 1.26 -9.57
C PRO A 214 -14.19 0.84 -8.77
N LEU A 215 -14.08 -0.17 -7.91
CA LEU A 215 -15.17 -0.60 -7.03
C LEU A 215 -15.57 0.53 -6.07
N MET A 216 -14.59 1.22 -5.48
CA MET A 216 -14.85 2.38 -4.62
C MET A 216 -15.51 3.51 -5.42
N GLY A 217 -15.09 3.75 -6.67
CA GLY A 217 -15.69 4.73 -7.56
C GLY A 217 -17.17 4.44 -7.81
N VAL A 218 -17.51 3.21 -8.20
CA VAL A 218 -18.90 2.80 -8.41
C VAL A 218 -19.74 2.99 -7.14
N VAL A 219 -19.24 2.58 -5.98
CA VAL A 219 -19.96 2.77 -4.70
C VAL A 219 -20.09 4.26 -4.36
N ALA A 220 -19.06 5.06 -4.64
CA ALA A 220 -19.10 6.51 -4.41
C ALA A 220 -20.15 7.20 -5.29
N ASP A 221 -20.26 6.80 -6.56
CA ASP A 221 -21.24 7.35 -7.50
C ASP A 221 -22.68 6.98 -7.12
N LEU A 222 -22.90 5.77 -6.59
CA LEU A 222 -24.22 5.29 -6.19
C LEU A 222 -24.67 5.77 -4.82
N SER A 223 -23.76 5.87 -3.84
CA SER A 223 -24.09 6.02 -2.43
C SER A 223 -23.25 7.07 -1.69
N GLY A 224 -22.39 7.82 -2.43
CA GLY A 224 -21.55 8.87 -1.89
C GLY A 224 -20.19 8.37 -1.37
N GLN A 225 -19.27 9.34 -1.17
CA GLN A 225 -17.87 9.06 -0.78
C GLN A 225 -17.76 8.31 0.56
N TRP A 226 -18.66 8.60 1.51
CA TRP A 226 -18.67 7.89 2.79
C TRP A 226 -18.91 6.40 2.63
N ALA A 227 -19.85 6.02 1.77
CA ALA A 227 -20.17 4.62 1.52
C ALA A 227 -19.03 3.87 0.81
N SER A 228 -18.24 4.56 -0.03
CA SER A 228 -17.10 3.94 -0.70
C SER A 228 -16.03 3.40 0.26
N LEU A 229 -15.95 3.95 1.49
CA LEU A 229 -15.00 3.51 2.51
C LEU A 229 -15.33 2.14 3.12
N PHE A 230 -16.53 1.59 2.90
CA PHE A 230 -16.85 0.21 3.28
C PHE A 230 -16.03 -0.80 2.45
N VAL A 231 -15.69 -0.48 1.20
CA VAL A 231 -14.89 -1.37 0.34
C VAL A 231 -13.52 -1.67 0.96
N PRO A 232 -12.69 -0.66 1.32
CA PRO A 232 -11.45 -0.90 2.05
C PRO A 232 -11.69 -1.49 3.46
N GLY A 233 -12.83 -1.23 4.09
CA GLY A 233 -13.22 -1.86 5.36
C GLY A 233 -13.34 -3.38 5.25
N VAL A 234 -14.00 -3.87 4.21
CA VAL A 234 -14.10 -5.31 3.92
C VAL A 234 -12.72 -5.91 3.63
N ALA A 235 -11.85 -5.19 2.91
CA ALA A 235 -10.49 -5.64 2.65
C ALA A 235 -9.68 -5.77 3.95
N LEU A 236 -9.77 -4.80 4.88
CA LEU A 236 -9.13 -4.89 6.20
C LEU A 236 -9.67 -6.06 7.03
N LEU A 237 -10.97 -6.28 7.01
CA LEU A 237 -11.61 -7.40 7.72
C LEU A 237 -11.10 -8.75 7.19
N TYR A 238 -11.02 -8.89 5.86
CA TYR A 238 -10.43 -10.09 5.26
C TYR A 238 -8.97 -10.27 5.68
N MET A 239 -8.15 -9.22 5.64
CA MET A 239 -6.74 -9.28 6.06
C MET A 239 -6.61 -9.63 7.54
N LEU A 240 -7.51 -9.18 8.40
CA LEU A 240 -7.58 -9.59 9.80
C LEU A 240 -7.84 -11.09 9.93
N VAL A 241 -8.85 -11.63 9.23
CA VAL A 241 -9.17 -13.07 9.26
C VAL A 241 -8.00 -13.89 8.70
N ALA A 242 -7.37 -13.43 7.63
CA ALA A 242 -6.19 -14.09 7.05
C ALA A 242 -4.99 -14.07 8.02
N SER A 243 -4.81 -13.00 8.79
CA SER A 243 -3.74 -12.91 9.77
C SER A 243 -3.82 -14.00 10.85
N LEU A 244 -5.03 -14.42 11.22
CA LEU A 244 -5.26 -15.50 12.19
C LEU A 244 -4.83 -16.87 11.66
N LYS A 245 -4.77 -17.05 10.34
CA LYS A 245 -4.35 -18.28 9.67
C LYS A 245 -2.86 -18.28 9.28
N LEU A 246 -2.14 -17.19 9.57
CA LEU A 246 -0.71 -17.09 9.27
C LEU A 246 0.06 -18.15 10.07
N LYS A 247 0.89 -18.93 9.36
CA LYS A 247 1.80 -19.89 9.97
C LYS A 247 2.96 -19.13 10.62
N ASN A 248 3.34 -19.49 11.82
CA ASN A 248 4.49 -18.91 12.54
C ASN A 248 5.81 -19.36 11.94
#